data_58537c54896715f101b0cb664dc4fc1d
#
_entry.id   58537c54896715f101b0cb664dc4fc1d
#
_cell.length_a   1.000
_cell.length_b   1.000
_cell.length_c   1.000
_cell.angle_alpha   90.00
_cell.angle_beta   90.00
_cell.angle_gamma   90.00
#
_symmetry.space_group_name_H-M   'P 1'
#
loop_
_entity.id
_entity.type
_entity.pdbx_description
1 polymer ?
#
loop_
_entity_poly.entity_id
_entity_poly.type
_entity_poly.pdbx_seq_one_letter_code
_entity_poly.pdbx_strand_id
1 'polypeptide(L)'
;MPGIVHGRKVLVATATLALQRQLVDRDLPAVVPALEKLLGREVTYAIYKGVGNYVCLQKMNSDDVDPDGELVMEVSSLEKDAKRLIAWAKTPGVSGDRDDAPEVDRRVWAANSVSGRECVGADVCAFGSQCFAAKAKGKAQTADVVVTNHTLLAIEIMDLHPILPERDCIILDEAHEFMDRATQAVTDELTSGRVLRAAAMARKFMPGKLADAFHKAANDFHESMVDYGESVRSELGSQGRLEEIPQSLESPIRKVRESAQAIVQSLTADEEIIDT
;
A
#
# COMPACT_ATOMS: atom_id res chain seq x y z
N MET A 1 15.02 -27.09 0.33
CA MET A 1 14.25 -26.77 -0.89
C MET A 1 13.70 -28.00 -1.62
N PRO A 2 13.07 -28.97 -0.91
CA PRO A 2 12.56 -30.22 -1.55
C PRO A 2 11.53 -29.96 -2.66
N GLY A 3 10.71 -28.91 -2.51
CA GLY A 3 9.69 -28.57 -3.50
C GLY A 3 10.25 -28.30 -4.91
N ILE A 4 11.35 -27.57 -5.01
CA ILE A 4 11.97 -27.20 -6.30
C ILE A 4 12.53 -28.46 -7.00
N VAL A 5 13.03 -29.42 -6.24
CA VAL A 5 13.57 -30.69 -6.75
C VAL A 5 12.49 -31.49 -7.49
N HIS A 6 11.22 -31.32 -7.10
CA HIS A 6 10.07 -31.97 -7.76
C HIS A 6 9.35 -31.08 -8.79
N GLY A 7 9.98 -29.98 -9.24
CA GLY A 7 9.41 -29.07 -10.23
C GLY A 7 8.25 -28.21 -9.70
N ARG A 8 8.13 -28.10 -8.37
CA ARG A 8 7.07 -27.30 -7.72
C ARG A 8 7.49 -25.87 -7.56
N LYS A 9 6.56 -24.95 -7.74
CA LYS A 9 6.71 -23.53 -7.44
C LYS A 9 6.64 -23.30 -5.94
N VAL A 10 7.60 -22.54 -5.39
CA VAL A 10 7.73 -22.30 -3.96
C VAL A 10 7.56 -20.82 -3.65
N LEU A 11 6.67 -20.51 -2.72
CA LEU A 11 6.52 -19.18 -2.13
C LEU A 11 7.20 -19.17 -0.76
N VAL A 12 8.08 -18.21 -0.54
CA VAL A 12 8.70 -17.94 0.77
C VAL A 12 8.15 -16.62 1.29
N ALA A 13 7.41 -16.66 2.39
CA ALA A 13 6.89 -15.47 3.04
C ALA A 13 7.69 -15.18 4.33
N THR A 14 8.19 -13.95 4.47
CA THR A 14 8.98 -13.50 5.62
C THR A 14 8.30 -12.36 6.36
N ALA A 15 8.72 -12.11 7.61
CA ALA A 15 8.13 -11.08 8.45
C ALA A 15 8.53 -9.65 8.05
N THR A 16 9.72 -9.45 7.48
CA THR A 16 10.28 -8.11 7.22
C THR A 16 10.89 -7.97 5.84
N LEU A 17 10.97 -6.72 5.34
CA LEU A 17 11.66 -6.40 4.09
C LEU A 17 13.17 -6.73 4.14
N ALA A 18 13.80 -6.57 5.31
CA ALA A 18 15.21 -6.92 5.50
C ALA A 18 15.47 -8.41 5.29
N LEU A 19 14.61 -9.28 5.82
CA LEU A 19 14.71 -10.74 5.60
C LEU A 19 14.43 -11.11 4.14
N GLN A 20 13.50 -10.43 3.46
CA GLN A 20 13.31 -10.62 2.02
C GLN A 20 14.60 -10.34 1.22
N ARG A 21 15.23 -9.19 1.51
CA ARG A 21 16.50 -8.83 0.87
C ARG A 21 17.59 -9.83 1.17
N GLN A 22 17.76 -10.22 2.41
CA GLN A 22 18.73 -11.24 2.80
C GLN A 22 18.56 -12.53 1.98
N LEU A 23 17.33 -13.01 1.83
CA LEU A 23 17.04 -14.20 1.03
C LEU A 23 17.42 -14.01 -0.44
N VAL A 24 17.05 -12.88 -1.05
CA VAL A 24 17.24 -12.65 -2.48
C VAL A 24 18.69 -12.29 -2.83
N ASP A 25 19.35 -11.49 -1.99
CA ASP A 25 20.70 -10.97 -2.29
C ASP A 25 21.82 -11.89 -1.83
N ARG A 26 21.56 -12.76 -0.84
CA ARG A 26 22.59 -13.60 -0.23
C ARG A 26 22.26 -15.10 -0.24
N ASP A 27 21.12 -15.49 0.30
CA ASP A 27 20.85 -16.89 0.62
C ASP A 27 20.47 -17.69 -0.64
N LEU A 28 19.59 -17.16 -1.49
CA LEU A 28 19.22 -17.79 -2.78
C LEU A 28 20.40 -17.85 -3.75
N PRO A 29 21.18 -16.77 -3.99
CA PRO A 29 22.38 -16.84 -4.81
C PRO A 29 23.40 -17.87 -4.35
N ALA A 30 23.50 -18.15 -3.04
CA ALA A 30 24.40 -19.16 -2.51
C ALA A 30 23.89 -20.60 -2.76
N VAL A 31 22.58 -20.81 -2.77
CA VAL A 31 21.97 -22.15 -2.85
C VAL A 31 21.61 -22.54 -4.29
N VAL A 32 21.17 -21.58 -5.11
CA VAL A 32 20.68 -21.82 -6.48
C VAL A 32 21.69 -22.55 -7.36
N PRO A 33 23.00 -22.24 -7.40
CA PRO A 33 23.94 -22.96 -8.25
C PRO A 33 24.06 -24.47 -7.93
N ALA A 34 23.91 -24.82 -6.66
CA ALA A 34 23.91 -26.23 -6.24
C ALA A 34 22.60 -26.93 -6.67
N LEU A 35 21.46 -26.24 -6.61
CA LEU A 35 20.19 -26.76 -7.08
C LEU A 35 20.18 -26.94 -8.61
N GLU A 36 20.68 -25.98 -9.36
CA GLU A 36 20.80 -26.07 -10.83
C GLU A 36 21.66 -27.25 -11.26
N LYS A 37 22.77 -27.46 -10.60
CA LYS A 37 23.65 -28.64 -10.85
C LYS A 37 22.91 -29.95 -10.57
N LEU A 38 22.09 -29.98 -9.51
CA LEU A 38 21.29 -31.17 -9.14
C LEU A 38 20.16 -31.44 -10.12
N LEU A 39 19.51 -30.37 -10.57
CA LEU A 39 18.32 -30.44 -11.42
C LEU A 39 18.62 -30.51 -12.92
N GLY A 40 19.83 -30.13 -13.33
CA GLY A 40 20.22 -30.01 -14.73
C GLY A 40 19.46 -28.90 -15.49
N ARG A 41 18.89 -27.93 -14.78
CA ARG A 41 18.20 -26.76 -15.34
C ARG A 41 18.43 -25.51 -14.53
N GLU A 42 18.18 -24.36 -15.14
CA GLU A 42 18.16 -23.08 -14.46
C GLU A 42 17.06 -23.03 -13.40
N VAL A 43 17.33 -22.36 -12.28
CA VAL A 43 16.38 -22.11 -11.18
C VAL A 43 16.21 -20.61 -11.01
N THR A 44 15.02 -20.13 -11.30
CA THR A 44 14.68 -18.71 -11.25
C THR A 44 14.04 -18.32 -9.92
N TYR A 45 14.34 -17.12 -9.45
CA TYR A 45 13.71 -16.56 -8.26
C TYR A 45 13.38 -15.08 -8.43
N ALA A 46 12.37 -14.62 -7.74
CA ALA A 46 11.94 -13.24 -7.77
C ALA A 46 11.43 -12.78 -6.40
N ILE A 47 11.58 -11.48 -6.13
CA ILE A 47 10.92 -10.83 -5.01
C ILE A 47 9.61 -10.19 -5.51
N TYR A 48 8.55 -10.35 -4.73
CA TYR A 48 7.28 -9.69 -5.01
C TYR A 48 6.74 -9.01 -3.76
N LYS A 49 6.56 -7.70 -3.85
CA LYS A 49 6.08 -6.83 -2.78
C LYS A 49 4.75 -6.19 -3.16
N GLY A 50 4.00 -5.70 -2.17
CA GLY A 50 2.81 -4.90 -2.44
C GLY A 50 3.13 -3.63 -3.23
N VAL A 51 2.17 -3.16 -4.02
CA VAL A 51 2.35 -2.03 -4.97
C VAL A 51 2.88 -0.75 -4.34
N GLY A 52 2.59 -0.50 -3.06
CA GLY A 52 3.12 0.65 -2.32
C GLY A 52 4.63 0.63 -2.07
N ASN A 53 5.30 -0.48 -2.39
CA ASN A 53 6.76 -0.58 -2.36
C ASN A 53 7.42 -0.21 -3.70
N TYR A 54 6.64 0.22 -4.68
CA TYR A 54 7.14 0.68 -5.98
C TYR A 54 6.70 2.11 -6.24
N VAL A 55 7.53 2.88 -6.94
CA VAL A 55 7.14 4.19 -7.44
C VAL A 55 6.02 4.05 -8.47
N CYS A 56 5.03 4.94 -8.41
CA CYS A 56 3.91 4.97 -9.33
C CYS A 56 4.13 6.03 -10.41
N LEU A 57 4.32 5.59 -11.66
CA LEU A 57 4.56 6.51 -12.78
C LEU A 57 3.36 7.44 -13.03
N GLN A 58 2.14 7.00 -12.76
CA GLN A 58 0.95 7.84 -12.87
C GLN A 58 0.99 8.99 -11.87
N LYS A 59 1.30 8.70 -10.58
CA LYS A 59 1.46 9.74 -9.54
C LYS A 59 2.61 10.69 -9.85
N MET A 60 3.72 10.19 -10.37
CA MET A 60 4.89 11.01 -10.73
C MET A 60 4.63 11.96 -11.90
N ASN A 61 3.64 11.67 -12.73
CA ASN A 61 3.28 12.49 -13.90
C ASN A 61 1.95 13.24 -13.70
N SER A 62 1.28 13.09 -12.55
CA SER A 62 0.16 13.96 -12.17
C SER A 62 0.72 15.28 -11.64
N ASP A 63 0.16 16.39 -12.08
CA ASP A 63 0.48 17.74 -11.59
C ASP A 63 -0.08 18.01 -10.18
N ASP A 64 -0.49 16.97 -9.46
CA ASP A 64 -1.01 17.02 -8.11
C ASP A 64 0.11 17.28 -7.10
N VAL A 65 0.51 18.53 -6.97
CA VAL A 65 1.26 19.02 -5.82
C VAL A 65 0.30 19.03 -4.63
N ASP A 66 0.65 18.27 -3.60
CA ASP A 66 -0.10 18.24 -2.34
C ASP A 66 -0.13 19.67 -1.74
N PRO A 67 -1.31 20.33 -1.58
CA PRO A 67 -1.37 21.74 -1.21
C PRO A 67 -1.12 22.04 0.27
N ASP A 68 -0.89 21.03 1.12
CA ASP A 68 -0.59 21.22 2.55
C ASP A 68 0.89 21.57 2.77
N GLY A 69 1.31 22.70 2.17
CA GLY A 69 2.61 23.31 2.40
C GLY A 69 2.71 24.05 3.73
N GLU A 70 2.94 23.33 4.82
CA GLU A 70 3.41 23.98 6.05
C GLU A 70 4.96 24.07 6.04
N LEU A 71 5.44 25.32 6.18
CA LEU A 71 6.84 25.75 6.43
C LEU A 71 7.80 25.76 5.24
N VAL A 72 8.11 26.97 4.80
CA VAL A 72 8.98 27.32 3.65
C VAL A 72 10.39 26.67 3.65
N MET A 73 10.96 26.30 4.79
CA MET A 73 12.25 25.61 4.85
C MET A 73 12.15 24.09 4.61
N GLU A 74 11.06 23.44 5.00
CA GLU A 74 10.83 22.01 4.72
C GLU A 74 10.48 21.76 3.24
N VAL A 75 9.77 22.68 2.60
CA VAL A 75 9.39 22.59 1.18
C VAL A 75 10.62 22.43 0.28
N SER A 76 11.70 23.16 0.56
CA SER A 76 12.93 23.07 -0.26
C SER A 76 13.64 21.71 -0.17
N SER A 77 13.57 21.02 0.96
CA SER A 77 14.16 19.69 1.13
C SER A 77 13.29 18.61 0.47
N LEU A 78 11.97 18.67 0.63
CA LEU A 78 11.02 17.75 0.01
C LEU A 78 11.04 17.85 -1.52
N GLU A 79 11.16 19.08 -2.07
CA GLU A 79 11.33 19.26 -3.52
C GLU A 79 12.62 18.63 -4.07
N LYS A 80 13.74 18.74 -3.32
CA LYS A 80 15.00 18.10 -3.69
C LYS A 80 14.87 16.58 -3.69
N ASP A 81 14.23 16.02 -2.68
CA ASP A 81 13.98 14.60 -2.56
C ASP A 81 13.06 14.12 -3.69
N ALA A 82 11.99 14.84 -3.99
CA ALA A 82 11.08 14.52 -5.09
C ALA A 82 11.81 14.52 -6.44
N LYS A 83 12.61 15.56 -6.73
CA LYS A 83 13.42 15.64 -7.96
C LYS A 83 14.41 14.49 -8.06
N ARG A 84 15.05 14.10 -6.94
CA ARG A 84 16.00 12.99 -6.87
C ARG A 84 15.30 11.65 -7.14
N LEU A 85 14.13 11.43 -6.54
CA LEU A 85 13.32 10.23 -6.74
C LEU A 85 12.84 10.11 -8.19
N ILE A 86 12.33 11.20 -8.77
CA ILE A 86 11.86 11.24 -10.16
C ILE A 86 13.02 11.00 -11.13
N ALA A 87 14.19 11.60 -10.91
CA ALA A 87 15.36 11.39 -11.75
C ALA A 87 15.82 9.93 -11.70
N TRP A 88 15.84 9.31 -10.51
CA TRP A 88 16.17 7.90 -10.35
C TRP A 88 15.16 7.00 -11.07
N ALA A 89 13.88 7.23 -10.91
CA ALA A 89 12.83 6.41 -11.54
C ALA A 89 12.85 6.46 -13.09
N LYS A 90 13.41 7.54 -13.68
CA LYS A 90 13.60 7.69 -15.11
C LYS A 90 14.88 7.02 -15.63
N THR A 91 15.76 6.55 -14.76
CA THR A 91 17.01 5.89 -15.16
C THR A 91 16.69 4.51 -15.76
N PRO A 92 17.23 4.17 -16.94
CA PRO A 92 16.99 2.85 -17.52
C PRO A 92 17.50 1.73 -16.62
N GLY A 93 16.69 0.67 -16.48
CA GLY A 93 17.07 -0.54 -15.74
C GLY A 93 16.81 -0.51 -14.23
N VAL A 94 16.31 0.59 -13.66
CA VAL A 94 15.91 0.62 -12.23
C VAL A 94 14.71 -0.28 -11.98
N SER A 95 14.67 -0.85 -10.77
CA SER A 95 13.59 -1.74 -10.33
C SER A 95 12.30 -0.99 -10.00
N GLY A 96 12.38 0.30 -9.67
CA GLY A 96 11.30 1.09 -9.10
C GLY A 96 10.98 0.72 -7.65
N ASP A 97 11.68 -0.26 -7.06
CA ASP A 97 11.50 -0.72 -5.67
C ASP A 97 12.06 0.30 -4.68
N ARG A 98 11.34 0.51 -3.60
CA ARG A 98 11.70 1.43 -2.52
C ARG A 98 13.07 1.14 -1.92
N ASP A 99 13.43 -0.13 -1.82
CA ASP A 99 14.70 -0.52 -1.21
C ASP A 99 15.91 -0.20 -2.09
N ASP A 100 15.72 -0.04 -3.40
CA ASP A 100 16.75 0.37 -4.36
C ASP A 100 16.75 1.87 -4.61
N ALA A 101 15.69 2.55 -4.15
CA ALA A 101 15.50 3.98 -4.35
C ALA A 101 16.49 4.80 -3.49
N PRO A 102 16.83 6.03 -3.93
CA PRO A 102 17.54 6.96 -3.05
C PRO A 102 16.73 7.22 -1.79
N GLU A 103 17.42 7.40 -0.67
CA GLU A 103 16.78 7.75 0.60
C GLU A 103 16.08 9.11 0.46
N VAL A 104 14.75 9.10 0.67
CA VAL A 104 13.89 10.27 0.58
C VAL A 104 12.94 10.33 1.77
N ASP A 105 12.44 11.52 2.07
CA ASP A 105 11.42 11.67 3.12
C ASP A 105 10.22 10.76 2.85
N ARG A 106 9.66 10.21 3.93
CA ARG A 106 8.50 9.30 3.85
C ARG A 106 7.29 9.92 3.15
N ARG A 107 7.10 11.25 3.29
CA ARG A 107 6.03 12.01 2.62
C ARG A 107 6.23 12.02 1.11
N VAL A 108 7.47 12.20 0.67
CA VAL A 108 7.84 12.16 -0.77
C VAL A 108 7.58 10.77 -1.35
N TRP A 109 7.96 9.70 -0.64
CA TRP A 109 7.63 8.35 -1.08
C TRP A 109 6.11 8.14 -1.19
N ALA A 110 5.35 8.52 -0.15
CA ALA A 110 3.89 8.36 -0.12
C ALA A 110 3.19 9.14 -1.24
N ALA A 111 3.68 10.33 -1.60
CA ALA A 111 3.16 11.12 -2.70
C ALA A 111 3.44 10.49 -4.08
N ASN A 112 4.48 9.66 -4.21
CA ASN A 112 4.91 9.04 -5.47
C ASN A 112 4.66 7.53 -5.53
N SER A 113 3.91 6.97 -4.60
CA SER A 113 3.47 5.56 -4.56
C SER A 113 1.97 5.47 -4.38
N VAL A 114 1.40 4.28 -4.56
CA VAL A 114 -0.04 4.03 -4.39
C VAL A 114 -0.25 2.79 -3.52
N SER A 115 -1.32 2.79 -2.74
CA SER A 115 -1.79 1.58 -2.07
C SER A 115 -2.47 0.62 -3.05
N GLY A 116 -2.69 -0.64 -2.64
CA GLY A 116 -3.43 -1.60 -3.46
C GLY A 116 -4.85 -1.16 -3.78
N ARG A 117 -5.48 -0.37 -2.89
CA ARG A 117 -6.83 0.18 -3.08
C ARG A 117 -6.89 1.37 -4.05
N GLU A 118 -5.78 2.12 -4.17
CA GLU A 118 -5.68 3.28 -5.07
C GLU A 118 -5.21 2.90 -6.48
N CYS A 119 -4.56 1.74 -6.61
CA CYS A 119 -4.01 1.29 -7.89
C CYS A 119 -5.13 0.77 -8.81
N VAL A 120 -5.34 1.42 -9.93
CA VAL A 120 -6.34 1.02 -10.94
C VAL A 120 -5.96 -0.26 -11.71
N GLY A 121 -4.77 -0.81 -11.49
CA GLY A 121 -4.27 -1.97 -12.21
C GLY A 121 -3.55 -1.62 -13.52
N ALA A 122 -2.66 -2.53 -13.96
CA ALA A 122 -1.83 -2.28 -15.14
C ALA A 122 -2.64 -2.28 -16.45
N ASP A 123 -3.75 -3.00 -16.49
CA ASP A 123 -4.59 -3.16 -17.68
C ASP A 123 -5.34 -1.86 -18.04
N VAL A 124 -5.66 -1.04 -17.02
CA VAL A 124 -6.40 0.21 -17.18
C VAL A 124 -5.48 1.44 -17.13
N CYS A 125 -4.34 1.33 -16.41
CA CYS A 125 -3.42 2.43 -16.18
C CYS A 125 -2.70 2.85 -17.48
N ALA A 126 -2.67 4.15 -17.80
CA ALA A 126 -1.94 4.69 -18.95
C ALA A 126 -0.43 4.34 -18.94
N PHE A 127 0.14 4.07 -17.77
CA PHE A 127 1.54 3.66 -17.57
C PHE A 127 1.69 2.15 -17.33
N GLY A 128 0.65 1.35 -17.56
CA GLY A 128 0.62 -0.08 -17.21
C GLY A 128 1.77 -0.87 -17.83
N SER A 129 2.09 -0.66 -19.10
CA SER A 129 3.20 -1.33 -19.79
C SER A 129 4.59 -1.02 -19.22
N GLN A 130 4.73 0.14 -18.57
CA GLN A 130 5.97 0.60 -17.96
C GLN A 130 5.99 0.40 -16.44
N CYS A 131 4.85 0.01 -15.85
CA CYS A 131 4.65 -0.09 -14.41
C CYS A 131 5.64 -1.05 -13.73
N PHE A 132 6.37 -0.54 -12.74
CA PHE A 132 7.37 -1.31 -12.01
C PHE A 132 6.75 -2.47 -11.23
N ALA A 133 5.64 -2.24 -10.54
CA ALA A 133 4.92 -3.27 -9.80
C ALA A 133 4.39 -4.38 -10.73
N ALA A 134 3.87 -4.03 -11.91
CA ALA A 134 3.42 -5.00 -12.90
C ALA A 134 4.58 -5.84 -13.46
N LYS A 135 5.72 -5.22 -13.75
CA LYS A 135 6.94 -5.94 -14.16
C LYS A 135 7.43 -6.89 -13.09
N ALA A 136 7.43 -6.47 -11.80
CA ALA A 136 7.79 -7.33 -10.69
C ALA A 136 6.82 -8.52 -10.56
N LYS A 137 5.51 -8.28 -10.71
CA LYS A 137 4.49 -9.34 -10.74
C LYS A 137 4.73 -10.34 -11.87
N GLY A 138 5.00 -9.84 -13.08
CA GLY A 138 5.31 -10.70 -14.25
C GLY A 138 6.53 -11.59 -14.03
N LYS A 139 7.61 -11.05 -13.45
CA LYS A 139 8.80 -11.85 -13.07
C LYS A 139 8.44 -12.92 -12.04
N ALA A 140 7.66 -12.57 -11.02
CA ALA A 140 7.25 -13.50 -9.98
C ALA A 140 6.36 -14.64 -10.51
N GLN A 141 5.52 -14.38 -11.50
CA GLN A 141 4.64 -15.40 -12.11
C GLN A 141 5.41 -16.54 -12.78
N THR A 142 6.60 -16.24 -13.31
CA THR A 142 7.43 -17.22 -14.03
C THR A 142 8.53 -17.85 -13.17
N ALA A 143 8.79 -17.31 -11.98
CA ALA A 143 9.84 -17.78 -11.11
C ALA A 143 9.53 -19.13 -10.44
N ASP A 144 10.57 -19.96 -10.23
CA ASP A 144 10.49 -21.19 -9.42
C ASP A 144 10.33 -20.90 -7.92
N VAL A 145 10.97 -19.80 -7.45
CA VAL A 145 10.92 -19.34 -6.06
C VAL A 145 10.47 -17.88 -6.04
N VAL A 146 9.42 -17.61 -5.28
CA VAL A 146 8.94 -16.24 -5.04
C VAL A 146 9.13 -15.90 -3.58
N VAL A 147 9.81 -14.80 -3.30
CA VAL A 147 9.95 -14.24 -1.95
C VAL A 147 8.96 -13.11 -1.77
N THR A 148 8.18 -13.16 -0.71
CA THR A 148 7.17 -12.15 -0.38
C THR A 148 7.16 -11.87 1.13
N ASN A 149 6.25 -11.00 1.60
CA ASN A 149 6.05 -10.75 3.03
C ASN A 149 4.75 -11.36 3.56
N HIS A 150 4.70 -11.51 4.89
CA HIS A 150 3.52 -12.01 5.60
C HIS A 150 2.27 -11.17 5.31
N THR A 151 2.40 -9.85 5.22
CA THR A 151 1.27 -8.95 4.98
C THR A 151 0.59 -9.25 3.65
N LEU A 152 1.37 -9.42 2.56
CA LEU A 152 0.81 -9.68 1.24
C LEU A 152 0.15 -11.07 1.17
N LEU A 153 0.76 -12.07 1.82
CA LEU A 153 0.16 -13.41 1.96
C LEU A 153 -1.12 -13.37 2.78
N ALA A 154 -1.14 -12.60 3.88
CA ALA A 154 -2.32 -12.45 4.73
C ALA A 154 -3.48 -11.77 3.98
N ILE A 155 -3.20 -10.69 3.23
CA ILE A 155 -4.21 -10.01 2.41
C ILE A 155 -4.83 -10.99 1.41
N GLU A 156 -4.02 -11.78 0.70
CA GLU A 156 -4.55 -12.76 -0.25
C GLU A 156 -5.46 -13.81 0.41
N ILE A 157 -5.06 -14.32 1.59
CA ILE A 157 -5.84 -15.32 2.32
C ILE A 157 -7.17 -14.73 2.81
N MET A 158 -7.17 -13.47 3.26
CA MET A 158 -8.35 -12.83 3.84
C MET A 158 -9.31 -12.29 2.78
N ASP A 159 -8.79 -11.71 1.69
CA ASP A 159 -9.61 -11.14 0.62
C ASP A 159 -10.07 -12.19 -0.40
N LEU A 160 -9.53 -13.41 -0.33
CA LEU A 160 -9.83 -14.53 -1.25
C LEU A 160 -9.58 -14.18 -2.74
N HIS A 161 -8.75 -13.17 -3.00
CA HIS A 161 -8.35 -12.76 -4.34
C HIS A 161 -6.90 -13.14 -4.60
N PRO A 162 -6.58 -13.81 -5.71
CA PRO A 162 -5.20 -14.22 -6.02
C PRO A 162 -4.33 -13.02 -6.35
N ILE A 163 -3.57 -12.56 -5.38
CA ILE A 163 -2.59 -11.46 -5.51
C ILE A 163 -1.21 -12.01 -5.87
N LEU A 164 -0.85 -13.12 -5.22
CA LEU A 164 0.44 -13.80 -5.37
C LEU A 164 0.40 -14.79 -6.54
N PRO A 165 1.55 -15.11 -7.14
CA PRO A 165 1.64 -16.15 -8.17
C PRO A 165 1.16 -17.52 -7.69
N GLU A 166 0.73 -18.36 -8.66
CA GLU A 166 0.42 -19.76 -8.38
C GLU A 166 1.63 -20.47 -7.77
N ARG A 167 1.36 -21.33 -6.79
CA ARG A 167 2.38 -22.00 -5.99
C ARG A 167 1.90 -23.35 -5.48
N ASP A 168 2.83 -24.29 -5.39
CA ASP A 168 2.57 -25.62 -4.86
C ASP A 168 2.95 -25.75 -3.38
N CYS A 169 3.81 -24.86 -2.89
CA CYS A 169 4.34 -24.89 -1.53
C CYS A 169 4.53 -23.47 -0.98
N ILE A 170 4.17 -23.28 0.29
CA ILE A 170 4.42 -22.06 1.04
C ILE A 170 5.41 -22.40 2.16
N ILE A 171 6.47 -21.61 2.27
CA ILE A 171 7.39 -21.60 3.40
C ILE A 171 7.15 -20.32 4.17
N LEU A 172 6.78 -20.45 5.41
CA LEU A 172 6.54 -19.32 6.31
C LEU A 172 7.76 -19.20 7.24
N ASP A 173 8.60 -18.21 6.97
CA ASP A 173 9.74 -17.87 7.81
C ASP A 173 9.28 -16.96 8.95
N GLU A 174 9.82 -17.11 10.17
CA GLU A 174 9.37 -16.41 11.37
C GLU A 174 7.84 -16.52 11.57
N ALA A 175 7.29 -17.73 11.44
CA ALA A 175 5.85 -17.99 11.44
C ALA A 175 5.13 -17.46 12.70
N HIS A 176 5.84 -17.26 13.80
CA HIS A 176 5.29 -16.69 15.04
C HIS A 176 4.83 -15.24 14.88
N GLU A 177 5.40 -14.48 13.94
CA GLU A 177 4.96 -13.11 13.64
C GLU A 177 3.76 -13.05 12.70
N PHE A 178 3.40 -14.17 12.05
CA PHE A 178 2.38 -14.17 11.00
C PHE A 178 1.00 -13.72 11.51
N MET A 179 0.60 -14.13 12.72
CA MET A 179 -0.68 -13.74 13.29
C MET A 179 -0.81 -12.24 13.51
N ASP A 180 0.25 -11.60 14.02
CA ASP A 180 0.26 -10.16 14.23
C ASP A 180 0.24 -9.41 12.89
N ARG A 181 0.97 -9.88 11.89
CA ARG A 181 0.97 -9.32 10.53
C ARG A 181 -0.37 -9.51 9.84
N ALA A 182 -1.00 -10.68 10.00
CA ALA A 182 -2.34 -10.93 9.46
C ALA A 182 -3.38 -10.00 10.10
N THR A 183 -3.34 -9.85 11.41
CA THR A 183 -4.22 -8.93 12.14
C THR A 183 -4.04 -7.48 11.65
N GLN A 184 -2.79 -7.02 11.51
CA GLN A 184 -2.50 -5.69 10.97
C GLN A 184 -2.98 -5.52 9.52
N ALA A 185 -2.86 -6.55 8.69
CA ALA A 185 -3.26 -6.50 7.28
C ALA A 185 -4.77 -6.30 7.09
N VAL A 186 -5.59 -6.82 8.01
CA VAL A 186 -7.06 -6.70 7.97
C VAL A 186 -7.60 -5.61 8.91
N THR A 187 -6.73 -4.92 9.62
CA THR A 187 -7.12 -3.81 10.49
C THR A 187 -7.35 -2.56 9.65
N ASP A 188 -8.57 -2.07 9.66
CA ASP A 188 -8.89 -0.76 9.10
C ASP A 188 -8.74 0.32 10.17
N GLU A 189 -8.00 1.39 9.81
CA GLU A 189 -7.86 2.56 10.66
C GLU A 189 -8.79 3.67 10.19
N LEU A 190 -9.64 4.15 11.09
CA LEU A 190 -10.40 5.37 10.94
C LEU A 190 -9.75 6.47 11.78
N THR A 191 -8.98 7.34 11.14
CA THR A 191 -8.40 8.50 11.81
C THR A 191 -9.02 9.79 11.31
N SER A 192 -9.14 10.79 12.18
CA SER A 192 -9.66 12.12 11.81
C SER A 192 -8.83 12.76 10.68
N GLY A 193 -7.51 12.57 10.68
CA GLY A 193 -6.63 13.06 9.62
C GLY A 193 -6.90 12.43 8.25
N ARG A 194 -7.27 11.13 8.19
CA ARG A 194 -7.67 10.49 6.93
C ARG A 194 -8.99 11.04 6.41
N VAL A 195 -9.96 11.23 7.31
CA VAL A 195 -11.29 11.78 6.96
C VAL A 195 -11.17 13.22 6.46
N LEU A 196 -10.39 14.07 7.16
CA LEU A 196 -10.13 15.45 6.75
C LEU A 196 -9.47 15.55 5.38
N ARG A 197 -8.45 14.73 5.11
CA ARG A 197 -7.80 14.68 3.78
C ARG A 197 -8.78 14.26 2.69
N ALA A 198 -9.58 13.22 2.92
CA ALA A 198 -10.59 12.78 1.97
C ALA A 198 -11.63 13.89 1.68
N ALA A 199 -12.05 14.61 2.72
CA ALA A 199 -12.98 15.73 2.58
C ALA A 199 -12.37 16.92 1.81
N ALA A 200 -11.08 17.22 2.04
CA ALA A 200 -10.34 18.23 1.28
C ALA A 200 -10.23 17.85 -0.21
N MET A 201 -9.91 16.58 -0.50
CA MET A 201 -9.90 16.08 -1.88
C MET A 201 -11.27 16.19 -2.54
N ALA A 202 -12.33 15.80 -1.85
CA ALA A 202 -13.69 15.93 -2.38
C ALA A 202 -14.02 17.38 -2.73
N ARG A 203 -13.65 18.37 -1.92
CA ARG A 203 -13.85 19.79 -2.23
C ARG A 203 -13.02 20.26 -3.43
N LYS A 204 -11.82 19.71 -3.62
CA LYS A 204 -10.96 20.06 -4.76
C LYS A 204 -11.53 19.54 -6.08
N PHE A 205 -12.00 18.28 -6.12
CA PHE A 205 -12.43 17.63 -7.37
C PHE A 205 -13.94 17.75 -7.66
N MET A 206 -14.76 17.93 -6.63
CA MET A 206 -16.21 18.03 -6.72
C MET A 206 -16.72 19.20 -5.86
N PRO A 207 -16.37 20.45 -6.16
CA PRO A 207 -16.83 21.58 -5.35
C PRO A 207 -18.35 21.67 -5.37
N GLY A 208 -18.98 21.77 -4.18
CA GLY A 208 -20.43 21.89 -4.07
C GLY A 208 -20.95 21.42 -2.72
N LYS A 209 -22.29 21.42 -2.59
CA LYS A 209 -22.97 21.15 -1.32
C LYS A 209 -22.62 19.81 -0.68
N LEU A 210 -22.39 18.75 -1.49
CA LEU A 210 -22.01 17.43 -0.99
C LEU A 210 -20.60 17.43 -0.37
N ALA A 211 -19.64 18.05 -1.06
CA ALA A 211 -18.27 18.17 -0.56
C ALA A 211 -18.20 19.07 0.69
N ASP A 212 -19.01 20.15 0.74
CA ASP A 212 -19.09 21.01 1.92
C ASP A 212 -19.73 20.29 3.11
N ALA A 213 -20.75 19.46 2.88
CA ALA A 213 -21.37 18.63 3.90
C ALA A 213 -20.38 17.59 4.45
N PHE A 214 -19.61 16.95 3.58
CA PHE A 214 -18.59 15.99 3.98
C PHE A 214 -17.45 16.67 4.77
N HIS A 215 -17.00 17.84 4.32
CA HIS A 215 -15.98 18.60 5.03
C HIS A 215 -16.44 19.03 6.43
N LYS A 216 -17.72 19.46 6.57
CA LYS A 216 -18.30 19.77 7.88
C LYS A 216 -18.35 18.52 8.76
N ALA A 217 -18.83 17.38 8.24
CA ALA A 217 -18.86 16.12 8.99
C ALA A 217 -17.46 15.66 9.42
N ALA A 218 -16.44 15.89 8.59
CA ALA A 218 -15.03 15.57 8.89
C ALA A 218 -14.49 16.41 10.06
N ASN A 219 -14.81 17.72 10.09
CA ASN A 219 -14.42 18.58 11.21
C ASN A 219 -15.16 18.21 12.50
N ASP A 220 -16.49 18.01 12.44
CA ASP A 220 -17.30 17.58 13.60
C ASP A 220 -16.74 16.26 14.18
N PHE A 221 -16.32 15.33 13.31
CA PHE A 221 -15.70 14.06 13.73
C PHE A 221 -14.34 14.28 14.38
N HIS A 222 -13.50 15.15 13.80
CA HIS A 222 -12.20 15.48 14.37
C HIS A 222 -12.32 16.05 15.78
N GLU A 223 -13.18 17.04 15.97
CA GLU A 223 -13.46 17.66 17.27
C GLU A 223 -13.95 16.62 18.28
N SER A 224 -14.93 15.77 17.89
CA SER A 224 -15.44 14.71 18.76
C SER A 224 -14.38 13.67 19.13
N MET A 225 -13.44 13.36 18.24
CA MET A 225 -12.32 12.45 18.53
C MET A 225 -11.33 13.06 19.51
N VAL A 226 -11.06 14.37 19.41
CA VAL A 226 -10.18 15.10 20.32
C VAL A 226 -10.81 15.13 21.73
N ASP A 227 -12.07 15.58 21.82
CA ASP A 227 -12.81 15.68 23.08
C ASP A 227 -12.91 14.33 23.79
N TYR A 228 -13.22 13.28 23.03
CA TYR A 228 -13.27 11.91 23.58
C TYR A 228 -11.88 11.47 24.07
N GLY A 229 -10.84 11.69 23.26
CA GLY A 229 -9.47 11.34 23.62
C GLY A 229 -9.01 12.03 24.90
N GLU A 230 -9.36 13.30 25.10
CA GLU A 230 -9.07 14.04 26.34
C GLU A 230 -9.86 13.50 27.53
N SER A 231 -11.14 13.16 27.34
CA SER A 231 -12.00 12.64 28.41
C SER A 231 -11.54 11.30 28.98
N VAL A 232 -10.99 10.42 28.14
CA VAL A 232 -10.56 9.06 28.55
C VAL A 232 -9.06 8.94 28.85
N ARG A 233 -8.30 10.00 28.63
CA ARG A 233 -6.82 9.97 28.77
C ARG A 233 -6.33 9.57 30.15
N SER A 234 -7.08 9.95 31.19
CA SER A 234 -6.75 9.59 32.57
C SER A 234 -7.02 8.13 32.90
N GLU A 235 -7.95 7.48 32.20
CA GLU A 235 -8.37 6.10 32.44
C GLU A 235 -7.65 5.10 31.54
N LEU A 236 -7.54 5.41 30.25
CA LEU A 236 -7.01 4.50 29.22
C LEU A 236 -5.54 4.82 28.86
N GLY A 237 -4.97 5.91 29.35
CA GLY A 237 -3.64 6.37 28.96
C GLY A 237 -3.58 6.77 27.47
N SER A 238 -2.49 6.39 26.78
CA SER A 238 -2.32 6.69 25.34
C SER A 238 -2.88 5.62 24.42
N GLN A 239 -3.24 4.44 24.96
CA GLN A 239 -3.81 3.32 24.21
C GLN A 239 -4.84 2.61 25.06
N GLY A 240 -6.00 2.33 24.51
CA GLY A 240 -7.07 1.60 25.16
C GLY A 240 -7.88 0.81 24.13
N ARG A 241 -8.49 -0.28 24.58
CA ARG A 241 -9.43 -1.07 23.77
C ARG A 241 -10.84 -0.65 24.14
N LEU A 242 -11.63 -0.33 23.12
CA LEU A 242 -13.07 -0.10 23.25
C LEU A 242 -13.79 -1.38 22.84
N GLU A 243 -14.73 -1.84 23.67
CA GLU A 243 -15.61 -2.97 23.32
C GLU A 243 -16.76 -2.51 22.45
N GLU A 244 -17.21 -1.27 22.63
CA GLU A 244 -18.29 -0.64 21.87
C GLU A 244 -17.89 0.79 21.47
N ILE A 245 -18.50 1.29 20.39
CA ILE A 245 -18.30 2.67 19.97
C ILE A 245 -18.97 3.59 21.01
N PRO A 246 -18.24 4.56 21.59
CA PRO A 246 -18.81 5.50 22.54
C PRO A 246 -19.96 6.29 21.94
N GLN A 247 -20.99 6.51 22.70
CA GLN A 247 -22.21 7.23 22.25
C GLN A 247 -21.90 8.63 21.69
N SER A 248 -20.86 9.30 22.23
CA SER A 248 -20.39 10.61 21.73
C SER A 248 -19.83 10.55 20.32
N LEU A 249 -19.30 9.39 19.87
CA LEU A 249 -18.69 9.19 18.55
C LEU A 249 -19.65 8.59 17.52
N GLU A 250 -20.77 7.97 17.94
CA GLU A 250 -21.72 7.32 17.02
C GLU A 250 -22.28 8.27 15.98
N SER A 251 -22.79 9.45 16.42
CA SER A 251 -23.36 10.44 15.51
C SER A 251 -22.34 11.05 14.54
N PRO A 252 -21.15 11.50 14.99
CA PRO A 252 -20.08 11.96 14.09
C PRO A 252 -19.65 10.91 13.06
N ILE A 253 -19.42 9.67 13.46
CA ILE A 253 -19.05 8.57 12.55
C ILE A 253 -20.16 8.34 11.50
N ARG A 254 -21.41 8.29 11.93
CA ARG A 254 -22.55 8.13 11.01
C ARG A 254 -22.63 9.25 9.99
N LYS A 255 -22.48 10.51 10.40
CA LYS A 255 -22.50 11.68 9.49
C LYS A 255 -21.37 11.63 8.46
N VAL A 256 -20.16 11.25 8.87
CA VAL A 256 -19.03 11.03 7.96
C VAL A 256 -19.38 9.96 6.94
N ARG A 257 -19.90 8.81 7.37
CA ARG A 257 -20.30 7.72 6.47
C ARG A 257 -21.37 8.16 5.47
N GLU A 258 -22.44 8.79 5.95
CA GLU A 258 -23.57 9.22 5.12
C GLU A 258 -23.14 10.26 4.08
N SER A 259 -22.33 11.24 4.48
CA SER A 259 -21.84 12.27 3.56
C SER A 259 -20.82 11.72 2.54
N ALA A 260 -19.97 10.80 2.94
CA ALA A 260 -19.06 10.11 2.02
C ALA A 260 -19.82 9.23 1.01
N GLN A 261 -20.83 8.49 1.46
CA GLN A 261 -21.69 7.69 0.59
C GLN A 261 -22.45 8.55 -0.44
N ALA A 262 -22.93 9.72 -0.05
CA ALA A 262 -23.59 10.63 -0.98
C ALA A 262 -22.66 11.12 -2.11
N ILE A 263 -21.37 11.35 -1.80
CA ILE A 263 -20.35 11.67 -2.82
C ILE A 263 -20.13 10.49 -3.76
N VAL A 264 -19.93 9.28 -3.23
CA VAL A 264 -19.72 8.08 -4.05
C VAL A 264 -20.91 7.84 -4.98
N GLN A 265 -22.14 7.95 -4.47
CA GLN A 265 -23.35 7.80 -5.29
C GLN A 265 -23.46 8.86 -6.39
N SER A 266 -23.05 10.09 -6.13
CA SER A 266 -23.02 11.14 -7.15
C SER A 266 -22.03 10.85 -8.26
N LEU A 267 -20.81 10.33 -7.91
CA LEU A 267 -19.78 9.96 -8.89
C LEU A 267 -20.22 8.79 -9.77
N THR A 268 -20.83 7.74 -9.19
CA THR A 268 -21.31 6.59 -9.96
C THR A 268 -22.49 6.94 -10.87
N ALA A 269 -23.35 7.86 -10.48
CA ALA A 269 -24.44 8.35 -11.33
C ALA A 269 -23.92 9.15 -12.54
N ASP A 270 -22.83 9.89 -12.38
CA ASP A 270 -22.22 10.64 -13.48
C ASP A 270 -21.47 9.72 -14.47
N GLU A 271 -20.88 8.59 -14.02
CA GLU A 271 -20.27 7.58 -14.89
C GLU A 271 -21.30 6.88 -15.79
N GLU A 272 -22.49 6.56 -15.29
CA GLU A 272 -23.56 5.94 -16.09
C GLU A 272 -24.09 6.87 -17.21
N ILE A 273 -23.91 8.19 -17.09
CA ILE A 273 -24.32 9.17 -18.12
C ILE A 273 -23.28 9.29 -19.24
N ILE A 274 -22.01 8.99 -18.96
CA ILE A 274 -20.91 9.10 -19.94
C ILE A 274 -20.84 7.86 -20.86
N ASP A 275 -21.32 6.72 -20.40
CA ASP A 275 -21.36 5.46 -21.17
C ASP A 275 -22.63 5.25 -22.02
N THR A 276 -23.52 6.24 -22.09
CA THR A 276 -24.72 6.28 -22.96
C THR A 276 -24.60 7.32 -24.04
#